data_28c37c99c1b67174151b337fac32abfd
#
_entry.id   28c37c99c1b67174151b337fac32abfd
#
_cell.length_a   1.000
_cell.length_b   1.000
_cell.length_c   1.000
_cell.angle_alpha   90.00
_cell.angle_beta   90.00
_cell.angle_gamma   90.00
#
_symmetry.space_group_name_H-M   'P 1'
#
loop_
_entity.id
_entity.type
_entity.pdbx_description
1 polymer ?
#
loop_
_entity_poly.entity_id
_entity_poly.type
_entity_poly.pdbx_seq_one_letter_code
_entity_poly.pdbx_strand_id
1 'polypeptide(L)'
;PAPYNVKYWEIDNEMWEMGIVKYEAAVRKFSTEMRKIDPSIKIIACGGFQEDEEFINRSGSYFDYMSLHHYEQQGGYATGPARLGQQYDRYAQMIAKSPNPNIKLFISEWNLNSIDWRTGLFAGGFLNVCEARDIVAMGAAALFIRRTDAPDWNNAFINFDYKDLFKAPNCQVTELWYNHFSKYRLAYTGETGNLSISTTLSENGANVIVKVVNPTNEAATLRIKGDWPAIEGGEFEYYAPGSLTVANSMEQKDAVALKRSSLKPSGNDIVLEVPSLSAGVLTIAKKFD
;
A
#
# COMPACT_ATOMS: atom_id res chain seq x y z
N PRO A 1 -4.97 34.51 11.85
CA PRO A 1 -4.47 33.13 12.03
C PRO A 1 -3.30 32.89 11.09
N ALA A 2 -2.32 32.08 11.52
CA ALA A 2 -1.22 31.70 10.68
C ALA A 2 -1.74 30.79 9.52
N PRO A 3 -1.14 30.86 8.32
CA PRO A 3 -1.54 29.99 7.22
C PRO A 3 -1.25 28.52 7.56
N TYR A 4 -2.10 27.62 7.06
CA TYR A 4 -1.94 26.18 7.28
C TYR A 4 -0.72 25.59 6.56
N ASN A 5 -0.07 26.33 5.67
CA ASN A 5 1.12 25.94 4.92
C ASN A 5 0.93 24.62 4.13
N VAL A 6 -0.22 24.45 3.49
CA VAL A 6 -0.51 23.28 2.65
C VAL A 6 0.47 23.23 1.49
N LYS A 7 1.15 22.10 1.33
CA LYS A 7 2.21 21.92 0.32
C LYS A 7 1.79 21.09 -0.88
N TYR A 8 0.87 20.16 -0.72
CA TYR A 8 0.43 19.26 -1.80
C TYR A 8 -0.93 19.70 -2.31
N TRP A 9 -1.02 19.92 -3.62
CA TRP A 9 -2.23 20.40 -4.28
C TRP A 9 -2.50 19.53 -5.49
N GLU A 10 -3.60 18.80 -5.47
CA GLU A 10 -4.08 18.05 -6.62
C GLU A 10 -4.94 18.95 -7.50
N ILE A 11 -4.68 18.90 -8.82
CA ILE A 11 -5.44 19.65 -9.80
C ILE A 11 -6.57 18.76 -10.28
N ASP A 12 -7.69 18.89 -9.57
CA ASP A 12 -8.94 18.19 -9.81
C ASP A 12 -8.88 16.67 -9.57
N ASN A 13 -10.02 15.99 -9.67
CA ASN A 13 -10.20 14.58 -9.38
C ASN A 13 -10.95 13.89 -10.52
N GLU A 14 -10.44 12.75 -11.00
CA GLU A 14 -11.09 11.88 -12.00
C GLU A 14 -11.55 12.61 -13.27
N MET A 15 -10.70 13.44 -13.83
CA MET A 15 -11.05 14.33 -14.96
C MET A 15 -11.10 13.62 -16.33
N TRP A 16 -11.25 12.33 -16.35
CA TRP A 16 -11.23 11.52 -17.58
C TRP A 16 -12.30 11.97 -18.61
N GLU A 17 -13.49 12.36 -18.15
CA GLU A 17 -14.56 12.86 -19.03
C GLU A 17 -14.24 14.23 -19.68
N MET A 18 -13.38 15.04 -19.05
CA MET A 18 -12.91 16.29 -19.65
C MET A 18 -12.07 16.06 -20.90
N GLY A 19 -11.37 14.93 -20.94
CA GLY A 19 -10.40 14.55 -21.95
C GLY A 19 -9.04 15.22 -21.74
N ILE A 20 -8.00 14.52 -22.13
CA ILE A 20 -6.61 14.88 -21.81
C ILE A 20 -6.20 16.26 -22.31
N VAL A 21 -6.66 16.69 -23.49
CA VAL A 21 -6.27 18.00 -24.07
C VAL A 21 -6.70 19.16 -23.20
N LYS A 22 -7.94 19.14 -22.72
CA LYS A 22 -8.46 20.21 -21.84
C LYS A 22 -7.84 20.13 -20.46
N TYR A 23 -7.68 18.92 -19.93
CA TYR A 23 -7.05 18.69 -18.64
C TYR A 23 -5.59 19.14 -18.64
N GLU A 24 -4.81 18.81 -19.66
CA GLU A 24 -3.42 19.26 -19.81
C GLU A 24 -3.30 20.79 -19.80
N ALA A 25 -4.17 21.49 -20.50
CA ALA A 25 -4.21 22.95 -20.51
C ALA A 25 -4.51 23.52 -19.10
N ALA A 26 -5.41 22.89 -18.35
CA ALA A 26 -5.72 23.24 -16.98
C ALA A 26 -4.50 23.04 -16.06
N VAL A 27 -3.86 21.89 -16.11
CA VAL A 27 -2.66 21.57 -15.30
C VAL A 27 -1.57 22.61 -15.53
N ARG A 28 -1.24 22.94 -16.79
CA ARG A 28 -0.23 23.95 -17.11
C ARG A 28 -0.58 25.31 -16.55
N LYS A 29 -1.83 25.73 -16.70
CA LYS A 29 -2.31 27.04 -16.22
C LYS A 29 -2.31 27.11 -14.69
N PHE A 30 -2.95 26.18 -14.01
CA PHE A 30 -3.05 26.18 -12.56
C PHE A 30 -1.68 26.04 -11.91
N SER A 31 -0.85 25.09 -12.35
CA SER A 31 0.51 24.93 -11.83
C SER A 31 1.32 26.22 -11.93
N THR A 32 1.27 26.90 -13.08
CA THR A 32 1.99 28.16 -13.31
C THR A 32 1.50 29.26 -12.38
N GLU A 33 0.20 29.47 -12.26
CA GLU A 33 -0.35 30.54 -11.45
C GLU A 33 -0.19 30.27 -9.94
N MET A 34 -0.40 29.05 -9.50
CA MET A 34 -0.25 28.67 -8.08
C MET A 34 1.21 28.83 -7.62
N ARG A 35 2.17 28.41 -8.43
CA ARG A 35 3.60 28.51 -8.10
C ARG A 35 4.13 29.97 -8.11
N LYS A 36 3.44 30.92 -8.75
CA LYS A 36 3.74 32.35 -8.59
C LYS A 36 3.45 32.84 -7.18
N ILE A 37 2.45 32.25 -6.52
CA ILE A 37 2.04 32.62 -5.13
C ILE A 37 2.90 31.90 -4.10
N ASP A 38 3.09 30.57 -4.26
CA ASP A 38 3.97 29.78 -3.40
C ASP A 38 4.80 28.79 -4.27
N PRO A 39 6.07 29.13 -4.56
CA PRO A 39 6.94 28.27 -5.39
C PRO A 39 7.34 26.95 -4.69
N SER A 40 7.05 26.80 -3.38
CA SER A 40 7.40 25.60 -2.60
C SER A 40 6.35 24.49 -2.66
N ILE A 41 5.19 24.72 -3.28
CA ILE A 41 4.12 23.73 -3.39
C ILE A 41 4.49 22.61 -4.34
N LYS A 42 3.89 21.45 -4.07
CA LYS A 42 3.92 20.26 -4.91
C LYS A 42 2.60 20.10 -5.63
N ILE A 43 2.67 19.98 -6.94
CA ILE A 43 1.49 19.80 -7.79
C ILE A 43 1.32 18.31 -8.06
N ILE A 44 0.08 17.86 -7.92
CA ILE A 44 -0.35 16.50 -8.24
C ILE A 44 -1.28 16.61 -9.45
N ALA A 45 -0.99 15.89 -10.52
CA ALA A 45 -1.84 15.80 -11.69
C ALA A 45 -2.58 14.46 -11.70
N CYS A 46 -3.86 14.47 -12.06
CA CYS A 46 -4.68 13.28 -12.25
C CYS A 46 -4.15 12.46 -13.44
N GLY A 47 -3.93 11.17 -13.22
CA GLY A 47 -3.57 10.19 -14.23
C GLY A 47 -4.71 9.20 -14.52
N GLY A 48 -4.39 8.11 -15.22
CA GLY A 48 -5.36 7.10 -15.64
C GLY A 48 -6.01 7.39 -16.99
N PHE A 49 -5.49 8.35 -17.75
CA PHE A 49 -5.87 8.54 -19.15
C PHE A 49 -5.15 7.52 -20.04
N GLN A 50 -5.71 7.25 -21.20
CA GLN A 50 -5.04 6.41 -22.20
C GLN A 50 -3.74 7.06 -22.71
N GLU A 51 -3.72 8.39 -22.72
CA GLU A 51 -2.62 9.23 -23.21
C GLU A 51 -1.65 9.70 -22.11
N ASP A 52 -1.57 8.98 -20.99
CA ASP A 52 -0.68 9.38 -19.87
C ASP A 52 0.78 9.51 -20.29
N GLU A 53 1.28 8.68 -21.20
CA GLU A 53 2.67 8.76 -21.67
C GLU A 53 2.92 10.07 -22.41
N GLU A 54 2.05 10.45 -23.33
CA GLU A 54 2.14 11.71 -24.07
C GLU A 54 1.95 12.92 -23.13
N PHE A 55 1.03 12.82 -22.17
CA PHE A 55 0.80 13.85 -21.17
C PHE A 55 2.03 14.08 -20.29
N ILE A 56 2.64 13.02 -19.77
CA ILE A 56 3.89 13.08 -19.00
C ILE A 56 5.00 13.71 -19.86
N ASN A 57 5.15 13.32 -21.12
CA ASN A 57 6.17 13.85 -22.02
C ASN A 57 5.97 15.33 -22.34
N ARG A 58 4.71 15.79 -22.54
CA ARG A 58 4.43 17.18 -22.89
C ARG A 58 4.35 18.12 -21.69
N SER A 59 3.91 17.63 -20.53
CA SER A 59 3.53 18.45 -19.39
C SER A 59 4.15 18.05 -18.05
N GLY A 60 5.00 17.02 -18.00
CA GLY A 60 5.62 16.53 -16.78
C GLY A 60 6.42 17.57 -16.00
N SER A 61 6.90 18.64 -16.63
CA SER A 61 7.55 19.76 -15.95
C SER A 61 6.61 20.61 -15.07
N TYR A 62 5.29 20.48 -15.25
CA TYR A 62 4.29 21.26 -14.53
C TYR A 62 3.81 20.59 -13.24
N PHE A 63 4.11 19.33 -12.99
CA PHE A 63 3.68 18.61 -11.79
C PHE A 63 4.79 17.75 -11.20
N ASP A 64 4.68 17.45 -9.91
CA ASP A 64 5.64 16.67 -9.12
C ASP A 64 5.15 15.25 -8.89
N TYR A 65 3.83 15.04 -8.87
CA TYR A 65 3.18 13.75 -8.63
C TYR A 65 2.09 13.51 -9.66
N MET A 66 1.86 12.23 -9.96
CA MET A 66 0.69 11.78 -10.71
C MET A 66 -0.19 10.94 -9.81
N SER A 67 -1.45 11.32 -9.67
CA SER A 67 -2.43 10.56 -8.88
C SER A 67 -3.05 9.46 -9.72
N LEU A 68 -3.22 8.28 -9.11
CA LEU A 68 -3.87 7.12 -9.72
C LEU A 68 -4.90 6.56 -8.75
N HIS A 69 -6.05 6.11 -9.29
CA HIS A 69 -7.10 5.44 -8.54
C HIS A 69 -7.16 3.96 -8.90
N HIS A 70 -7.26 3.09 -7.89
CA HIS A 70 -7.26 1.65 -8.06
C HIS A 70 -8.33 0.97 -7.22
N TYR A 71 -9.43 0.62 -7.85
CA TYR A 71 -10.49 -0.19 -7.25
C TYR A 71 -10.50 -1.57 -7.89
N GLU A 72 -10.10 -2.57 -7.12
CA GLU A 72 -10.06 -3.94 -7.58
C GLU A 72 -11.39 -4.64 -7.26
N GLN A 73 -11.85 -5.49 -8.15
CA GLN A 73 -13.01 -6.34 -7.89
C GLN A 73 -12.67 -7.47 -6.92
N GLN A 74 -13.66 -7.95 -6.17
CA GLN A 74 -13.51 -8.97 -5.12
C GLN A 74 -12.68 -10.19 -5.56
N GLY A 75 -12.86 -10.68 -6.80
CA GLY A 75 -12.09 -11.82 -7.33
C GLY A 75 -10.60 -11.55 -7.55
N GLY A 76 -10.21 -10.27 -7.59
CA GLY A 76 -8.81 -9.86 -7.79
C GLY A 76 -7.98 -9.73 -6.50
N TYR A 77 -8.51 -10.14 -5.35
CA TYR A 77 -7.84 -9.96 -4.06
C TYR A 77 -6.40 -10.54 -4.03
N ALA A 78 -6.16 -11.65 -4.70
CA ALA A 78 -4.86 -12.33 -4.74
C ALA A 78 -3.95 -11.82 -5.86
N THR A 79 -4.51 -11.50 -7.03
CA THR A 79 -3.72 -11.20 -8.25
C THR A 79 -3.65 -9.71 -8.58
N GLY A 80 -4.60 -8.93 -8.08
CA GLY A 80 -4.66 -7.48 -8.29
C GLY A 80 -3.37 -6.76 -7.88
N PRO A 81 -2.80 -7.02 -6.70
CA PRO A 81 -1.55 -6.38 -6.30
C PRO A 81 -0.41 -6.55 -7.31
N ALA A 82 -0.20 -7.76 -7.83
CA ALA A 82 0.86 -8.02 -8.81
C ALA A 82 0.63 -7.26 -10.12
N ARG A 83 -0.64 -7.17 -10.60
CA ARG A 83 -0.98 -6.38 -11.79
C ARG A 83 -0.72 -4.89 -11.58
N LEU A 84 -1.07 -4.36 -10.42
CA LEU A 84 -0.78 -2.97 -10.06
C LEU A 84 0.72 -2.71 -10.03
N GLY A 85 1.50 -3.64 -9.48
CA GLY A 85 2.97 -3.55 -9.53
C GLY A 85 3.52 -3.41 -10.94
N GLN A 86 3.05 -4.24 -11.87
CA GLN A 86 3.42 -4.14 -13.29
C GLN A 86 3.01 -2.81 -13.92
N GLN A 87 1.86 -2.26 -13.53
CA GLN A 87 1.42 -0.95 -13.98
C GLN A 87 2.37 0.15 -13.47
N TYR A 88 2.74 0.12 -12.19
CA TYR A 88 3.69 1.09 -11.63
C TYR A 88 5.07 1.00 -12.28
N ASP A 89 5.52 -0.20 -12.62
CA ASP A 89 6.77 -0.40 -13.36
C ASP A 89 6.71 0.24 -14.76
N ARG A 90 5.56 0.19 -15.45
CA ARG A 90 5.34 0.91 -16.72
C ARG A 90 5.40 2.42 -16.52
N TYR A 91 4.70 2.97 -15.50
CA TYR A 91 4.80 4.39 -15.20
C TYR A 91 6.23 4.83 -14.88
N ALA A 92 6.97 4.02 -14.12
CA ALA A 92 8.38 4.31 -13.84
C ALA A 92 9.22 4.42 -15.12
N GLN A 93 8.98 3.54 -16.10
CA GLN A 93 9.67 3.58 -17.41
C GLN A 93 9.28 4.81 -18.24
N MET A 94 7.99 5.18 -18.26
CA MET A 94 7.51 6.40 -18.95
C MET A 94 8.11 7.64 -18.32
N ILE A 95 8.06 7.76 -16.99
CA ILE A 95 8.57 8.90 -16.24
C ILE A 95 10.08 9.04 -16.39
N ALA A 96 10.84 7.95 -16.34
CA ALA A 96 12.29 7.96 -16.50
C ALA A 96 12.77 8.53 -17.85
N LYS A 97 11.94 8.43 -18.88
CA LYS A 97 12.21 8.96 -20.23
C LYS A 97 11.65 10.37 -20.45
N SER A 98 10.88 10.90 -19.52
CA SER A 98 10.18 12.17 -19.63
C SER A 98 11.09 13.36 -19.33
N PRO A 99 10.66 14.60 -19.64
CA PRO A 99 11.37 15.81 -19.25
C PRO A 99 11.52 16.02 -17.74
N ASN A 100 10.71 15.31 -16.92
CA ASN A 100 10.82 15.35 -15.46
C ASN A 100 10.87 13.92 -14.88
N PRO A 101 12.06 13.30 -14.82
CA PRO A 101 12.21 11.95 -14.28
C PRO A 101 12.00 11.85 -12.75
N ASN A 102 11.75 12.97 -12.07
CA ASN A 102 11.51 13.03 -10.64
C ASN A 102 10.03 12.90 -10.23
N ILE A 103 9.12 12.80 -11.20
CA ILE A 103 7.69 12.57 -10.92
C ILE A 103 7.55 11.28 -10.12
N LYS A 104 6.70 11.31 -9.08
CA LYS A 104 6.33 10.13 -8.28
C LYS A 104 4.84 9.84 -8.42
N LEU A 105 4.45 8.62 -8.10
CA LEU A 105 3.05 8.23 -8.04
C LEU A 105 2.48 8.50 -6.65
N PHE A 106 1.30 9.05 -6.63
CA PHE A 106 0.41 9.09 -5.48
C PHE A 106 -0.81 8.22 -5.79
N ILE A 107 -0.96 7.10 -5.12
CA ILE A 107 -2.16 6.28 -5.27
C ILE A 107 -3.21 6.89 -4.35
N SER A 108 -3.89 7.91 -4.87
CA SER A 108 -4.76 8.79 -4.07
C SER A 108 -6.06 8.13 -3.67
N GLU A 109 -6.47 7.07 -4.39
CA GLU A 109 -7.57 6.21 -3.99
C GLU A 109 -7.25 4.74 -4.29
N TRP A 110 -7.45 3.87 -3.31
CA TRP A 110 -7.34 2.44 -3.54
C TRP A 110 -8.21 1.64 -2.58
N ASN A 111 -8.80 0.57 -3.05
CA ASN A 111 -9.47 -0.45 -2.23
C ASN A 111 -9.82 -1.70 -3.05
N LEU A 112 -10.32 -2.73 -2.36
CA LEU A 112 -10.99 -3.88 -2.94
C LEU A 112 -12.50 -3.74 -2.75
N ASN A 113 -13.30 -4.05 -3.76
CA ASN A 113 -14.76 -4.07 -3.68
C ASN A 113 -15.27 -5.31 -2.94
N SER A 114 -15.03 -5.34 -1.63
CA SER A 114 -15.47 -6.35 -0.68
C SER A 114 -15.49 -5.76 0.73
N ILE A 115 -16.10 -6.48 1.68
CA ILE A 115 -16.15 -6.12 3.10
C ILE A 115 -15.50 -7.18 4.01
N ASP A 116 -15.08 -8.29 3.45
CA ASP A 116 -14.59 -9.46 4.16
C ASP A 116 -13.05 -9.56 4.15
N TRP A 117 -12.51 -10.70 4.59
CA TRP A 117 -11.08 -10.92 4.73
C TRP A 117 -10.28 -10.74 3.43
N ARG A 118 -10.92 -10.86 2.27
CA ARG A 118 -10.26 -10.56 0.98
C ARG A 118 -9.68 -9.15 0.94
N THR A 119 -10.34 -8.19 1.62
CA THR A 119 -9.85 -6.79 1.68
C THR A 119 -8.55 -6.68 2.46
N GLY A 120 -8.36 -7.47 3.51
CA GLY A 120 -7.10 -7.53 4.27
C GLY A 120 -5.96 -8.14 3.46
N LEU A 121 -6.23 -9.26 2.76
CA LEU A 121 -5.24 -9.89 1.86
C LEU A 121 -4.82 -8.96 0.74
N PHE A 122 -5.80 -8.28 0.10
CA PHE A 122 -5.53 -7.29 -0.93
C PHE A 122 -4.69 -6.12 -0.39
N ALA A 123 -5.08 -5.55 0.75
CA ALA A 123 -4.38 -4.42 1.36
C ALA A 123 -2.90 -4.75 1.65
N GLY A 124 -2.63 -5.90 2.29
CA GLY A 124 -1.26 -6.32 2.55
C GLY A 124 -0.44 -6.54 1.28
N GLY A 125 -1.01 -7.22 0.28
CA GLY A 125 -0.37 -7.43 -1.02
C GLY A 125 -0.10 -6.13 -1.76
N PHE A 126 -1.07 -5.20 -1.76
CA PHE A 126 -0.94 -3.88 -2.36
C PHE A 126 0.15 -3.04 -1.68
N LEU A 127 0.17 -3.01 -0.35
CA LEU A 127 1.18 -2.28 0.41
C LEU A 127 2.58 -2.85 0.18
N ASN A 128 2.75 -4.17 0.10
CA ASN A 128 4.02 -4.79 -0.27
C ASN A 128 4.49 -4.34 -1.67
N VAL A 129 3.57 -4.23 -2.62
CA VAL A 129 3.86 -3.74 -3.98
C VAL A 129 4.31 -2.28 -3.97
N CYS A 130 3.65 -1.44 -3.17
CA CYS A 130 4.01 -0.03 -3.01
C CYS A 130 5.39 0.13 -2.35
N GLU A 131 5.62 -0.56 -1.22
CA GLU A 131 6.90 -0.50 -0.49
C GLU A 131 8.09 -1.01 -1.31
N ALA A 132 7.86 -1.92 -2.25
CA ALA A 132 8.90 -2.44 -3.13
C ALA A 132 9.31 -1.48 -4.26
N ARG A 133 8.65 -0.32 -4.42
CA ARG A 133 8.82 0.54 -5.59
C ARG A 133 9.06 1.99 -5.24
N ASP A 134 10.23 2.52 -5.57
CA ASP A 134 10.60 3.92 -5.32
C ASP A 134 9.75 4.93 -6.08
N ILE A 135 9.06 4.49 -7.13
CA ILE A 135 8.16 5.36 -7.90
C ILE A 135 6.90 5.72 -7.10
N VAL A 136 6.44 4.85 -6.19
CA VAL A 136 5.26 5.11 -5.34
C VAL A 136 5.70 5.87 -4.09
N ALA A 137 5.24 7.10 -3.95
CA ALA A 137 5.60 7.96 -2.82
C ALA A 137 4.52 7.98 -1.74
N MET A 138 3.24 7.87 -2.11
CA MET A 138 2.11 8.00 -1.20
C MET A 138 0.98 7.07 -1.63
N GLY A 139 0.17 6.64 -0.66
CA GLY A 139 -1.07 5.91 -0.89
C GLY A 139 -2.14 6.33 0.12
N ALA A 140 -3.37 6.53 -0.35
CA ALA A 140 -4.52 6.85 0.47
C ALA A 140 -5.68 5.89 0.14
N ALA A 141 -6.23 5.27 1.18
CA ALA A 141 -7.36 4.37 0.99
C ALA A 141 -8.69 5.14 0.85
N ALA A 142 -9.59 4.64 0.04
CA ALA A 142 -10.95 5.13 -0.10
C ALA A 142 -11.97 3.98 -0.08
N LEU A 143 -13.04 4.07 0.72
CA LEU A 143 -13.32 5.10 1.72
C LEU A 143 -12.50 4.85 3.00
N PHE A 144 -12.04 5.92 3.61
CA PHE A 144 -11.36 5.76 4.90
C PHE A 144 -12.35 5.58 6.06
N ILE A 145 -13.41 6.38 6.11
CA ILE A 145 -14.42 6.34 7.16
C ILE A 145 -15.84 6.39 6.58
N ARG A 146 -16.75 5.59 7.14
CA ARG A 146 -18.14 5.51 6.68
C ARG A 146 -19.10 5.29 7.85
N ARG A 147 -20.23 5.98 7.83
CA ARG A 147 -21.36 5.65 8.72
C ARG A 147 -22.08 4.39 8.18
N THR A 148 -22.37 3.42 9.05
CA THR A 148 -22.87 2.10 8.65
C THR A 148 -24.20 2.11 7.90
N ASP A 149 -25.02 3.15 8.10
CA ASP A 149 -26.31 3.35 7.40
C ASP A 149 -26.21 4.18 6.12
N ALA A 150 -25.00 4.58 5.69
CA ALA A 150 -24.84 5.25 4.40
C ALA A 150 -25.20 4.28 3.24
N PRO A 151 -25.94 4.77 2.21
CA PRO A 151 -26.52 3.88 1.20
C PRO A 151 -25.51 3.31 0.20
N ASP A 152 -24.37 3.95 0.06
CA ASP A 152 -23.33 3.66 -0.93
C ASP A 152 -22.04 3.16 -0.26
N TRP A 153 -21.15 2.60 -1.02
CA TRP A 153 -19.82 2.11 -0.72
C TRP A 153 -19.62 1.59 0.71
N ASN A 154 -19.70 0.27 0.90
CA ASN A 154 -19.62 -0.36 2.22
C ASN A 154 -18.22 -0.90 2.58
N ASN A 155 -17.21 -0.69 1.75
CA ASN A 155 -15.86 -1.22 1.90
C ASN A 155 -14.88 -0.28 2.63
N ALA A 156 -15.39 0.61 3.48
CA ALA A 156 -14.58 1.57 4.22
C ALA A 156 -13.66 0.88 5.24
N PHE A 157 -12.54 1.54 5.54
CA PHE A 157 -11.58 1.11 6.56
C PHE A 157 -12.18 1.15 7.96
N ILE A 158 -12.83 2.26 8.31
CA ILE A 158 -13.49 2.45 9.61
C ILE A 158 -14.98 2.64 9.37
N ASN A 159 -15.78 1.81 10.02
CA ASN A 159 -17.22 1.86 9.98
C ASN A 159 -17.75 2.25 11.36
N PHE A 160 -18.67 3.21 11.43
CA PHE A 160 -19.18 3.74 12.70
C PHE A 160 -20.68 3.98 12.66
N ASP A 161 -21.30 4.00 13.84
CA ASP A 161 -22.64 4.49 14.08
C ASP A 161 -22.66 5.59 15.17
N TYR A 162 -23.78 5.84 15.80
CA TYR A 162 -23.90 6.88 16.84
C TYR A 162 -23.24 6.52 18.18
N LYS A 163 -22.83 5.28 18.36
CA LYS A 163 -22.35 4.76 19.66
C LYS A 163 -20.96 4.17 19.55
N ASP A 164 -20.61 3.59 18.42
CA ASP A 164 -19.47 2.70 18.32
C ASP A 164 -18.86 2.68 16.92
N LEU A 165 -17.73 1.98 16.78
CA LEU A 165 -17.06 1.75 15.52
C LEU A 165 -16.42 0.36 15.46
N PHE A 166 -16.14 -0.11 14.25
CA PHE A 166 -15.24 -1.24 14.01
C PHE A 166 -14.29 -0.94 12.85
N LYS A 167 -13.13 -1.57 12.88
CA LYS A 167 -12.14 -1.57 11.80
C LYS A 167 -12.43 -2.73 10.85
N ALA A 168 -12.51 -2.48 9.56
CA ALA A 168 -12.59 -3.55 8.57
C ALA A 168 -11.21 -4.23 8.40
N PRO A 169 -11.13 -5.43 7.80
CA PRO A 169 -9.87 -6.16 7.66
C PRO A 169 -8.77 -5.41 6.90
N ASN A 170 -9.12 -4.61 5.87
CA ASN A 170 -8.17 -3.73 5.17
C ASN A 170 -7.53 -2.69 6.11
N CYS A 171 -8.31 -2.10 7.01
CA CYS A 171 -7.82 -1.16 8.02
C CYS A 171 -6.83 -1.86 8.99
N GLN A 172 -7.20 -3.03 9.51
CA GLN A 172 -6.37 -3.78 10.47
C GLN A 172 -5.01 -4.17 9.86
N VAL A 173 -5.01 -4.67 8.63
CA VAL A 173 -3.76 -5.02 7.92
C VAL A 173 -2.94 -3.76 7.62
N THR A 174 -3.56 -2.68 7.17
CA THR A 174 -2.86 -1.42 6.91
C THR A 174 -2.22 -0.86 8.19
N GLU A 175 -2.93 -0.92 9.33
CA GLU A 175 -2.40 -0.52 10.63
C GLU A 175 -1.20 -1.38 11.05
N LEU A 176 -1.27 -2.70 10.85
CA LEU A 176 -0.15 -3.60 11.13
C LEU A 176 1.09 -3.25 10.26
N TRP A 177 0.90 -2.99 8.96
CA TRP A 177 1.95 -2.55 8.05
C TRP A 177 2.56 -1.21 8.45
N TYR A 178 1.70 -0.25 8.83
CA TYR A 178 2.12 1.08 9.30
C TYR A 178 2.95 1.01 10.58
N ASN A 179 2.53 0.21 11.55
CA ASN A 179 3.25 0.05 12.82
C ASN A 179 4.64 -0.60 12.65
N HIS A 180 4.85 -1.30 11.52
CA HIS A 180 6.12 -1.91 11.16
C HIS A 180 6.75 -1.24 9.92
N PHE A 181 6.39 0.02 9.67
CA PHE A 181 6.99 0.76 8.55
C PHE A 181 8.45 1.11 8.83
N SER A 182 9.29 0.96 7.81
CA SER A 182 10.64 1.51 7.78
C SER A 182 10.98 2.00 6.38
N LYS A 183 11.71 3.10 6.32
CA LYS A 183 12.18 3.69 5.06
C LYS A 183 13.35 2.93 4.42
N TYR A 184 13.97 1.99 5.14
CA TYR A 184 15.12 1.23 4.66
C TYR A 184 14.65 -0.10 4.08
N ARG A 185 14.49 -0.14 2.76
CA ARG A 185 14.14 -1.35 2.05
C ARG A 185 15.35 -2.29 1.96
N LEU A 186 15.12 -3.58 2.18
CA LEU A 186 16.09 -4.65 1.94
C LEU A 186 15.74 -5.38 0.64
N ALA A 187 16.75 -5.63 -0.18
CA ALA A 187 16.60 -6.55 -1.29
C ALA A 187 16.64 -8.00 -0.75
N TYR A 188 15.88 -8.88 -1.35
CA TYR A 188 15.95 -10.31 -1.11
C TYR A 188 16.06 -11.07 -2.43
N THR A 189 16.56 -12.30 -2.35
CA THR A 189 16.65 -13.25 -3.47
C THR A 189 16.01 -14.57 -3.07
N GLY A 190 15.61 -15.36 -4.05
CA GLY A 190 14.97 -16.66 -3.84
C GLY A 190 13.54 -16.69 -4.33
N GLU A 191 12.96 -17.88 -4.29
CA GLU A 191 11.59 -18.12 -4.72
C GLU A 191 10.64 -17.95 -3.54
N THR A 192 9.58 -17.18 -3.74
CA THR A 192 8.53 -16.93 -2.75
C THR A 192 7.23 -17.68 -3.06
N GLY A 193 7.18 -18.41 -4.16
CA GLY A 193 5.96 -19.08 -4.61
C GLY A 193 4.82 -18.08 -4.83
N ASN A 194 3.69 -18.35 -4.20
CA ASN A 194 2.50 -17.46 -4.26
C ASN A 194 2.48 -16.40 -3.15
N LEU A 195 3.53 -16.32 -2.32
CA LEU A 195 3.58 -15.33 -1.25
C LEU A 195 3.92 -13.95 -1.81
N SER A 196 3.20 -12.92 -1.35
CA SER A 196 3.60 -11.52 -1.55
C SER A 196 4.47 -11.10 -0.37
N ILE A 197 5.69 -10.63 -0.66
CA ILE A 197 6.67 -10.29 0.37
C ILE A 197 7.23 -8.87 0.14
N SER A 198 7.42 -8.15 1.24
CA SER A 198 8.22 -6.93 1.33
C SER A 198 9.18 -7.05 2.50
N THR A 199 10.41 -6.54 2.37
CA THR A 199 11.43 -6.62 3.41
C THR A 199 12.07 -5.28 3.67
N THR A 200 12.18 -4.92 4.95
CA THR A 200 12.77 -3.66 5.40
C THR A 200 13.70 -3.90 6.60
N LEU A 201 14.56 -2.92 6.86
CA LEU A 201 15.42 -2.88 8.04
C LEU A 201 14.94 -1.77 8.97
N SER A 202 14.82 -2.03 10.26
CA SER A 202 14.49 -0.99 11.26
C SER A 202 15.50 0.17 11.21
N GLU A 203 15.09 1.37 11.63
CA GLU A 203 15.95 2.57 11.53
C GLU A 203 17.26 2.45 12.29
N ASN A 204 17.26 1.75 13.43
CA ASN A 204 18.46 1.45 14.21
C ASN A 204 19.26 0.25 13.70
N GLY A 205 18.81 -0.40 12.61
CA GLY A 205 19.46 -1.57 12.04
C GLY A 205 19.29 -2.86 12.84
N ALA A 206 18.58 -2.85 13.98
CA ALA A 206 18.48 -3.99 14.89
C ALA A 206 17.59 -5.12 14.38
N ASN A 207 16.55 -4.78 13.63
CA ASN A 207 15.53 -5.74 13.21
C ASN A 207 15.41 -5.80 11.69
N VAL A 208 15.28 -7.01 11.16
CA VAL A 208 14.78 -7.25 9.81
C VAL A 208 13.28 -7.47 9.91
N ILE A 209 12.53 -6.74 9.11
CA ILE A 209 11.07 -6.78 9.08
C ILE A 209 10.67 -7.45 7.76
N VAL A 210 9.89 -8.52 7.84
CA VAL A 210 9.37 -9.26 6.69
C VAL A 210 7.86 -9.21 6.72
N LYS A 211 7.27 -8.51 5.79
CA LYS A 211 5.82 -8.43 5.59
C LYS A 211 5.42 -9.48 4.58
N VAL A 212 4.51 -10.35 4.94
CA VAL A 212 4.13 -11.51 4.12
C VAL A 212 2.61 -11.64 4.02
N VAL A 213 2.14 -11.89 2.80
CA VAL A 213 0.75 -12.27 2.53
C VAL A 213 0.71 -13.60 1.82
N ASN A 214 -0.07 -14.53 2.34
CA ASN A 214 -0.41 -15.79 1.70
C ASN A 214 -1.89 -15.75 1.26
N PRO A 215 -2.17 -15.47 -0.02
CA PRO A 215 -3.54 -15.38 -0.51
C PRO A 215 -4.15 -16.73 -0.88
N THR A 216 -3.43 -17.85 -0.64
CA THR A 216 -3.84 -19.20 -1.04
C THR A 216 -4.51 -19.98 0.09
N ASN A 217 -5.22 -21.06 -0.25
CA ASN A 217 -5.84 -21.96 0.73
C ASN A 217 -4.85 -22.96 1.36
N GLU A 218 -3.58 -22.91 1.00
CA GLU A 218 -2.54 -23.79 1.53
C GLU A 218 -1.56 -23.00 2.38
N ALA A 219 -1.11 -23.59 3.48
CA ALA A 219 -0.01 -23.02 4.25
C ALA A 219 1.31 -23.13 3.47
N ALA A 220 2.23 -22.23 3.72
CA ALA A 220 3.54 -22.21 3.09
C ALA A 220 4.65 -22.10 4.12
N THR A 221 5.76 -22.77 3.89
CA THR A 221 6.96 -22.66 4.73
C THR A 221 7.94 -21.68 4.07
N LEU A 222 8.26 -20.61 4.77
CA LEU A 222 9.24 -19.62 4.35
C LEU A 222 10.51 -19.75 5.19
N ARG A 223 11.62 -20.15 4.55
CA ARG A 223 12.94 -20.17 5.19
C ARG A 223 13.70 -18.89 4.86
N ILE A 224 13.97 -18.10 5.88
CA ILE A 224 14.63 -16.81 5.75
C ILE A 224 16.08 -16.95 6.21
N LYS A 225 16.98 -16.61 5.31
CA LYS A 225 18.42 -16.56 5.54
C LYS A 225 18.90 -15.13 5.38
N GLY A 226 19.89 -14.72 6.14
CA GLY A 226 20.49 -13.41 6.01
C GLY A 226 21.98 -13.45 6.34
N ASP A 227 22.67 -12.42 5.88
CA ASP A 227 24.08 -12.18 6.20
C ASP A 227 24.14 -11.40 7.53
N TRP A 228 23.79 -12.07 8.61
CA TRP A 228 23.86 -11.58 9.98
C TRP A 228 24.70 -12.49 10.85
N PRO A 229 25.46 -11.95 11.83
CA PRO A 229 26.35 -12.76 12.67
C PRO A 229 25.58 -13.76 13.53
N ALA A 230 24.45 -13.33 14.10
CA ALA A 230 23.53 -14.18 14.84
C ALA A 230 22.13 -13.51 14.90
N ILE A 231 21.12 -14.30 15.25
CA ILE A 231 19.75 -13.83 15.50
C ILE A 231 19.27 -14.32 16.85
N GLU A 232 18.47 -13.50 17.54
CA GLU A 232 17.87 -13.88 18.83
C GLU A 232 16.61 -14.70 18.63
N GLY A 233 15.84 -14.39 17.57
CA GLY A 233 14.57 -15.00 17.20
C GLY A 233 13.73 -14.10 16.35
N GLY A 234 12.43 -14.41 16.27
CA GLY A 234 11.45 -13.61 15.54
C GLY A 234 10.10 -13.58 16.25
N GLU A 235 9.41 -12.46 16.08
CA GLU A 235 8.01 -12.28 16.48
C GLU A 235 7.17 -12.16 15.22
N PHE A 236 6.17 -13.02 15.07
CA PHE A 236 5.24 -12.99 13.95
C PHE A 236 3.86 -12.55 14.41
N GLU A 237 3.43 -11.38 13.98
CA GLU A 237 2.11 -10.82 14.19
C GLU A 237 1.29 -10.99 12.90
N TYR A 238 0.13 -11.64 12.96
CA TYR A 238 -0.60 -11.97 11.76
C TYR A 238 -2.10 -12.12 11.97
N TYR A 239 -2.84 -11.95 10.89
CA TYR A 239 -4.25 -12.27 10.76
C TYR A 239 -4.40 -13.52 9.90
N ALA A 240 -5.18 -14.50 10.35
CA ALA A 240 -5.52 -15.72 9.63
C ALA A 240 -6.87 -16.23 10.13
N PRO A 241 -7.99 -15.68 9.65
CA PRO A 241 -9.34 -16.07 10.13
C PRO A 241 -9.81 -17.42 9.59
N GLY A 242 -9.09 -18.03 8.64
CA GLY A 242 -9.37 -19.35 8.10
C GLY A 242 -10.41 -19.39 6.97
N SER A 243 -11.07 -18.30 6.66
CA SER A 243 -11.99 -18.20 5.52
C SER A 243 -11.97 -16.79 4.92
N LEU A 244 -12.16 -16.71 3.61
CA LEU A 244 -12.24 -15.44 2.87
C LEU A 244 -13.46 -14.61 3.25
N THR A 245 -14.54 -15.22 3.72
CA THR A 245 -15.82 -14.57 3.96
C THR A 245 -15.97 -14.03 5.38
N VAL A 246 -14.97 -14.18 6.24
CA VAL A 246 -15.00 -13.60 7.59
C VAL A 246 -14.85 -12.08 7.47
N ALA A 247 -15.72 -11.36 8.18
CA ALA A 247 -15.75 -9.90 8.22
C ALA A 247 -15.96 -9.42 9.65
N ASN A 248 -15.40 -8.27 9.99
CA ASN A 248 -15.74 -7.57 11.22
C ASN A 248 -17.08 -6.84 11.06
N SER A 249 -17.82 -6.70 12.13
CA SER A 249 -19.08 -5.97 12.19
C SER A 249 -19.24 -5.26 13.54
N MET A 250 -20.34 -4.53 13.73
CA MET A 250 -20.65 -3.93 15.04
C MET A 250 -20.82 -4.97 16.14
N GLU A 251 -21.37 -6.15 15.80
CA GLU A 251 -21.62 -7.25 16.73
C GLU A 251 -20.37 -8.10 16.99
N GLN A 252 -19.46 -8.16 16.01
CA GLN A 252 -18.24 -8.96 16.04
C GLN A 252 -17.05 -8.17 15.51
N LYS A 253 -16.55 -7.24 16.30
CA LYS A 253 -15.48 -6.31 15.90
C LYS A 253 -14.14 -6.98 15.64
N ASP A 254 -13.91 -8.13 16.29
CA ASP A 254 -12.67 -8.91 16.25
C ASP A 254 -12.88 -10.30 15.65
N ALA A 255 -13.84 -10.47 14.72
CA ALA A 255 -13.98 -11.71 13.95
C ALA A 255 -12.69 -12.04 13.20
N VAL A 256 -11.99 -11.00 12.74
CA VAL A 256 -10.61 -11.05 12.23
C VAL A 256 -9.68 -10.56 13.35
N ALA A 257 -9.13 -11.49 14.12
CA ALA A 257 -8.31 -11.21 15.29
C ALA A 257 -6.81 -11.31 14.99
N LEU A 258 -6.02 -10.40 15.59
CA LEU A 258 -4.55 -10.45 15.53
C LEU A 258 -4.04 -11.64 16.36
N LYS A 259 -3.15 -12.42 15.75
CA LYS A 259 -2.44 -13.54 16.38
C LYS A 259 -0.95 -13.21 16.48
N ARG A 260 -0.28 -13.82 17.47
CA ARG A 260 1.16 -13.67 17.68
C ARG A 260 1.80 -15.02 17.90
N SER A 261 3.00 -15.19 17.37
CA SER A 261 3.85 -16.35 17.65
C SER A 261 5.32 -15.94 17.69
N SER A 262 6.05 -16.51 18.66
CA SER A 262 7.51 -16.31 18.75
C SER A 262 8.22 -17.44 18.05
N LEU A 263 9.24 -17.13 17.26
CA LEU A 263 10.03 -18.08 16.48
C LEU A 263 11.44 -18.15 17.04
N LYS A 264 11.92 -19.37 17.21
CA LYS A 264 13.32 -19.62 17.57
C LYS A 264 14.17 -19.77 16.30
N PRO A 265 15.43 -19.36 16.34
CA PRO A 265 16.36 -19.61 15.25
C PRO A 265 16.56 -21.09 15.00
N SER A 266 16.72 -21.46 13.73
CA SER A 266 17.20 -22.78 13.31
C SER A 266 18.62 -22.60 12.74
N GLY A 267 19.63 -22.66 13.60
CA GLY A 267 20.97 -22.15 13.28
C GLY A 267 20.92 -20.64 13.07
N ASN A 268 21.35 -20.16 11.91
CA ASN A 268 21.27 -18.75 11.49
C ASN A 268 20.05 -18.43 10.62
N ASP A 269 19.09 -19.36 10.54
CA ASP A 269 17.87 -19.19 9.73
C ASP A 269 16.65 -18.99 10.64
N ILE A 270 15.63 -18.31 10.11
CA ILE A 270 14.26 -18.36 10.63
C ILE A 270 13.42 -19.22 9.69
N VAL A 271 12.67 -20.15 10.25
CA VAL A 271 11.65 -20.92 9.52
C VAL A 271 10.29 -20.46 10.00
N LEU A 272 9.53 -19.85 9.09
CA LEU A 272 8.19 -19.34 9.31
C LEU A 272 7.18 -20.20 8.58
N GLU A 273 6.25 -20.79 9.32
CA GLU A 273 5.02 -21.34 8.75
C GLU A 273 4.03 -20.19 8.53
N VAL A 274 3.76 -19.87 7.27
CA VAL A 274 2.81 -18.84 6.85
C VAL A 274 1.45 -19.51 6.65
N PRO A 275 0.46 -19.27 7.51
CA PRO A 275 -0.84 -19.91 7.39
C PRO A 275 -1.52 -19.60 6.05
N SER A 276 -2.43 -20.48 5.63
CA SER A 276 -3.30 -20.20 4.50
C SER A 276 -4.13 -18.92 4.75
N LEU A 277 -4.45 -18.17 3.71
CA LEU A 277 -5.29 -16.97 3.75
C LEU A 277 -4.86 -16.03 4.88
N SER A 278 -3.56 -15.70 4.94
CA SER A 278 -2.99 -14.89 6.02
C SER A 278 -2.26 -13.65 5.53
N ALA A 279 -2.20 -12.64 6.38
CA ALA A 279 -1.36 -11.45 6.20
C ALA A 279 -0.69 -11.14 7.55
N GLY A 280 0.63 -10.93 7.54
CA GLY A 280 1.36 -10.72 8.78
C GLY A 280 2.74 -10.10 8.59
N VAL A 281 3.33 -9.73 9.73
CA VAL A 281 4.65 -9.12 9.81
C VAL A 281 5.52 -9.94 10.77
N LEU A 282 6.64 -10.40 10.26
CA LEU A 282 7.69 -11.03 11.05
C LEU A 282 8.79 -10.01 11.33
N THR A 283 9.07 -9.79 12.59
CA THR A 283 10.21 -9.01 13.06
C THR A 283 11.31 -9.95 13.55
N ILE A 284 12.46 -9.95 12.88
CA ILE A 284 13.62 -10.77 13.23
C ILE A 284 14.62 -9.89 13.98
N ALA A 285 14.87 -10.20 15.24
CA ALA A 285 15.86 -9.50 16.06
C ALA A 285 17.25 -10.05 15.77
N LYS A 286 18.16 -9.17 15.30
CA LYS A 286 19.58 -9.48 15.14
C LYS A 286 20.29 -9.37 16.49
N LYS A 287 21.22 -10.29 16.75
CA LYS A 287 22.11 -10.22 17.88
C LYS A 287 23.29 -9.31 17.51
N PHE A 288 23.55 -8.30 18.35
CA PHE A 288 24.75 -7.49 18.25
C PHE A 288 25.76 -8.01 19.29
N ASP A 289 27.00 -8.21 18.85
CA ASP A 289 28.15 -8.52 19.74
C ASP A 289 28.51 -7.31 20.60
#